data_c9429fe2f3d72300752d6232bf15a159
#
_entry.id   c9429fe2f3d72300752d6232bf15a159
#
_cell.length_a   1.000
_cell.length_b   1.000
_cell.length_c   1.000
_cell.angle_alpha   90.00
_cell.angle_beta   90.00
_cell.angle_gamma   90.00
#
_symmetry.space_group_name_H-M   'P 1'
#
loop_
_entity.id
_entity.type
_entity.pdbx_description
1 polymer ?
#
loop_
_entity_poly.entity_id
_entity_poly.type
_entity_poly.pdbx_seq_one_letter_code
_entity_poly.pdbx_strand_id
1 'polypeptide(L)'
;MSNLLEAIEQSKSRPLWRLLFGLGILHVGVSASRALADHFPNLDAVRESSVEELQQIPDVGEVVGRSIHQFFRESHNLALIEKLRKAGLRFEAEKKVKGAAPGFQNTTWVITGTLSQSRDEIAELIRARGGKVSGSVSKKTSYVLAGEEAGSKLEKAKKLGVRVLNESEFRKML
;
A
#
# COMPACT_ATOMS: atom_id res chain seq x y z
N MET A 1 -9.96 22.19 -16.90
CA MET A 1 -9.72 22.48 -15.46
C MET A 1 -10.43 21.49 -14.53
N SER A 2 -11.54 20.85 -14.92
CA SER A 2 -12.28 19.89 -14.07
C SER A 2 -11.44 18.68 -13.64
N ASN A 3 -10.68 18.07 -14.56
CA ASN A 3 -9.88 16.86 -14.28
C ASN A 3 -8.82 17.03 -13.17
N LEU A 4 -8.21 18.21 -13.04
CA LEU A 4 -7.22 18.45 -12.00
C LEU A 4 -7.88 18.56 -10.61
N LEU A 5 -8.98 19.28 -10.51
CA LEU A 5 -9.73 19.41 -9.25
C LEU A 5 -10.30 18.07 -8.81
N GLU A 6 -10.85 17.30 -9.71
CA GLU A 6 -11.32 15.94 -9.45
C GLU A 6 -10.20 15.02 -8.98
N ALA A 7 -9.03 15.08 -9.62
CA ALA A 7 -7.87 14.30 -9.19
C ALA A 7 -7.37 14.69 -7.79
N ILE A 8 -7.41 15.98 -7.44
CA ILE A 8 -7.09 16.47 -6.10
C ILE A 8 -8.10 15.94 -5.08
N GLU A 9 -9.40 16.04 -5.36
CA GLU A 9 -10.44 15.51 -4.46
C GLU A 9 -10.29 14.00 -4.25
N GLN A 10 -10.09 13.24 -5.32
CA GLN A 10 -9.84 11.80 -5.23
C GLN A 10 -8.58 11.47 -4.42
N SER A 11 -7.55 12.33 -4.46
CA SER A 11 -6.31 12.11 -3.72
C SER A 11 -6.50 12.18 -2.20
N LYS A 12 -7.51 12.89 -1.71
CA LYS A 12 -7.79 13.07 -0.27
C LYS A 12 -8.23 11.77 0.41
N SER A 13 -8.87 10.86 -0.33
CA SER A 13 -9.34 9.56 0.17
C SER A 13 -8.31 8.43 0.06
N ARG A 14 -7.10 8.73 -0.42
CA ARG A 14 -6.04 7.72 -0.59
C ARG A 14 -5.60 7.12 0.74
N PRO A 15 -5.09 5.87 0.74
CA PRO A 15 -4.62 5.17 1.94
C PRO A 15 -3.58 5.95 2.75
N LEU A 16 -3.58 5.80 4.08
CA LEU A 16 -2.67 6.47 5.00
C LEU A 16 -1.19 6.35 4.60
N TRP A 17 -0.76 5.19 4.07
CA TRP A 17 0.62 5.02 3.65
C TRP A 17 1.05 6.01 2.54
N ARG A 18 0.12 6.45 1.68
CA ARG A 18 0.41 7.47 0.65
C ARG A 18 0.62 8.85 1.27
N LEU A 19 -0.13 9.17 2.32
CA LEU A 19 0.09 10.40 3.09
C LEU A 19 1.46 10.36 3.78
N LEU A 20 1.78 9.28 4.49
CA LEU A 20 3.08 9.09 5.14
C LEU A 20 4.25 9.22 4.17
N PHE A 21 4.15 8.60 2.99
CA PHE A 21 5.16 8.74 1.95
C PHE A 21 5.23 10.17 1.40
N GLY A 22 4.08 10.81 1.16
CA GLY A 22 3.96 12.17 0.62
C GLY A 22 4.45 13.27 1.57
N LEU A 23 4.49 13.01 2.89
CA LEU A 23 5.06 13.94 3.88
C LEU A 23 6.59 14.11 3.73
N GLY A 24 7.26 13.24 2.98
CA GLY A 24 8.69 13.37 2.69
C GLY A 24 9.59 13.20 3.91
N ILE A 25 9.17 12.37 4.89
CA ILE A 25 9.97 12.10 6.09
C ILE A 25 11.29 11.43 5.66
N LEU A 26 12.40 11.96 6.13
CA LEU A 26 13.73 11.49 5.75
C LEU A 26 13.87 9.98 6.03
N HIS A 27 14.40 9.22 5.09
CA HIS A 27 14.58 7.77 5.12
C HIS A 27 13.27 6.93 5.12
N VAL A 28 12.09 7.56 5.06
CA VAL A 28 10.83 6.86 4.99
C VAL A 28 10.41 6.67 3.52
N GLY A 29 10.69 5.48 2.98
CA GLY A 29 10.26 5.07 1.64
C GLY A 29 8.88 4.43 1.64
N VAL A 30 8.45 3.94 0.48
CA VAL A 30 7.14 3.28 0.29
C VAL A 30 6.96 2.08 1.21
N SER A 31 8.03 1.25 1.39
CA SER A 31 7.99 0.06 2.25
C SER A 31 7.73 0.43 3.70
N ALA A 32 8.51 1.34 4.28
CA ALA A 32 8.34 1.81 5.65
C ALA A 32 6.98 2.51 5.85
N SER A 33 6.53 3.33 4.88
CA SER A 33 5.21 3.99 4.95
C SER A 33 4.06 2.98 5.01
N ARG A 34 4.15 1.88 4.26
CA ARG A 34 3.16 0.79 4.30
C ARG A 34 3.20 0.05 5.64
N ALA A 35 4.40 -0.31 6.11
CA ALA A 35 4.56 -0.99 7.39
C ALA A 35 4.00 -0.15 8.55
N LEU A 36 4.23 1.16 8.54
CA LEU A 36 3.64 2.10 9.51
C LEU A 36 2.11 2.13 9.43
N ALA A 37 1.54 2.27 8.23
CA ALA A 37 0.09 2.27 8.04
C ALA A 37 -0.58 0.92 8.36
N ASP A 38 0.19 -0.17 8.29
CA ASP A 38 -0.27 -1.50 8.68
C ASP A 38 -0.26 -1.70 10.21
N HIS A 39 0.61 -0.98 10.91
CA HIS A 39 0.79 -1.11 12.35
C HIS A 39 -0.08 -0.11 13.12
N PHE A 40 -0.12 1.15 12.71
CA PHE A 40 -0.83 2.22 13.39
C PHE A 40 -2.22 2.48 12.79
N PRO A 41 -3.23 2.75 13.63
CA PRO A 41 -4.60 3.00 13.17
C PRO A 41 -4.78 4.35 12.46
N ASN A 42 -3.91 5.30 12.69
CA ASN A 42 -3.96 6.66 12.14
C ASN A 42 -2.60 7.38 12.23
N LEU A 43 -2.50 8.55 11.62
CA LEU A 43 -1.29 9.37 11.65
C LEU A 43 -0.95 9.88 13.06
N ASP A 44 -1.96 10.16 13.90
CA ASP A 44 -1.72 10.67 15.25
C ASP A 44 -1.05 9.59 16.12
N ALA A 45 -1.43 8.34 15.97
CA ALA A 45 -0.76 7.22 16.63
C ALA A 45 0.72 7.08 16.21
N VAL A 46 1.05 7.32 14.92
CA VAL A 46 2.45 7.38 14.47
C VAL A 46 3.20 8.54 15.14
N ARG A 47 2.57 9.72 15.23
CA ARG A 47 3.15 10.92 15.87
C ARG A 47 3.46 10.69 17.35
N GLU A 48 2.58 10.00 18.05
CA GLU A 48 2.66 9.77 19.51
C GLU A 48 3.56 8.62 19.89
N SER A 49 3.94 7.76 18.94
CA SER A 49 4.78 6.61 19.20
C SER A 49 6.21 7.00 19.59
N SER A 50 6.81 6.17 20.44
CA SER A 50 8.22 6.29 20.80
C SER A 50 9.14 5.77 19.70
N VAL A 51 10.43 6.11 19.76
CA VAL A 51 11.44 5.58 18.83
C VAL A 51 11.54 4.05 18.95
N GLU A 52 11.44 3.53 20.17
CA GLU A 52 11.48 2.11 20.47
C GLU A 52 10.30 1.35 19.86
N GLU A 53 9.09 1.90 19.94
CA GLU A 53 7.90 1.33 19.29
C GLU A 53 8.03 1.34 17.77
N LEU A 54 8.54 2.43 17.19
CA LEU A 54 8.77 2.54 15.76
C LEU A 54 9.76 1.47 15.27
N GLN A 55 10.81 1.18 16.03
CA GLN A 55 11.81 0.16 15.69
C GLN A 55 11.28 -1.28 15.67
N GLN A 56 10.14 -1.56 16.29
CA GLN A 56 9.51 -2.89 16.22
C GLN A 56 8.83 -3.16 14.88
N ILE A 57 8.71 -2.13 14.03
CA ILE A 57 8.03 -2.23 12.75
C ILE A 57 9.01 -2.70 11.67
N PRO A 58 8.65 -3.68 10.83
CA PRO A 58 9.46 -4.08 9.68
C PRO A 58 9.85 -2.88 8.82
N ASP A 59 11.06 -2.85 8.32
CA ASP A 59 11.64 -1.77 7.50
C ASP A 59 11.82 -0.42 8.23
N VAL A 60 11.61 -0.37 9.55
CA VAL A 60 11.85 0.82 10.40
C VAL A 60 12.96 0.52 11.39
N GLY A 61 14.19 0.79 10.99
CA GLY A 61 15.35 0.73 11.87
C GLY A 61 15.51 1.98 12.72
N GLU A 62 16.56 2.04 13.54
CA GLU A 62 16.84 3.15 14.46
C GLU A 62 16.89 4.51 13.75
N VAL A 63 17.57 4.60 12.62
CA VAL A 63 17.70 5.84 11.84
C VAL A 63 16.35 6.33 11.34
N VAL A 64 15.53 5.42 10.81
CA VAL A 64 14.19 5.72 10.31
C VAL A 64 13.26 6.11 11.45
N GLY A 65 13.27 5.38 12.57
CA GLY A 65 12.48 5.69 13.76
C GLY A 65 12.79 7.07 14.34
N ARG A 66 14.09 7.42 14.44
CA ARG A 66 14.51 8.77 14.87
C ARG A 66 14.07 9.86 13.90
N SER A 67 14.15 9.63 12.59
CA SER A 67 13.70 10.58 11.57
C SER A 67 12.20 10.84 11.66
N ILE A 68 11.38 9.80 11.86
CA ILE A 68 9.94 9.90 12.07
C ILE A 68 9.65 10.72 13.33
N HIS A 69 10.25 10.34 14.44
CA HIS A 69 10.04 10.99 15.73
C HIS A 69 10.43 12.49 15.70
N GLN A 70 11.56 12.83 15.06
CA GLN A 70 11.98 14.21 14.89
C GLN A 70 11.03 15.00 13.99
N PHE A 71 10.59 14.42 12.86
CA PHE A 71 9.68 15.06 11.92
C PHE A 71 8.41 15.57 12.61
N PHE A 72 7.82 14.78 13.50
CA PHE A 72 6.61 15.15 14.24
C PHE A 72 6.84 16.09 15.43
N ARG A 73 8.08 16.52 15.70
CA ARG A 73 8.41 17.52 16.72
C ARG A 73 8.71 18.89 16.14
N GLU A 74 8.89 18.96 14.83
CA GLU A 74 9.10 20.21 14.12
C GLU A 74 7.77 20.97 13.95
N SER A 75 7.68 22.19 14.47
CA SER A 75 6.46 23.01 14.43
C SER A 75 5.95 23.26 13.01
N HIS A 76 6.86 23.43 12.05
CA HIS A 76 6.53 23.60 10.64
C HIS A 76 5.80 22.38 10.08
N ASN A 77 6.26 21.18 10.40
CA ASN A 77 5.63 19.92 9.93
C ASN A 77 4.25 19.71 10.57
N LEU A 78 4.12 20.05 11.87
CA LEU A 78 2.82 20.00 12.54
C LEU A 78 1.82 20.98 11.91
N ALA A 79 2.26 22.20 11.58
CA ALA A 79 1.42 23.18 10.89
C ALA A 79 1.00 22.71 9.48
N LEU A 80 1.89 22.01 8.75
CA LEU A 80 1.57 21.38 7.47
C LEU A 80 0.50 20.28 7.65
N ILE A 81 0.67 19.40 8.63
CA ILE A 81 -0.28 18.32 8.93
C ILE A 81 -1.67 18.90 9.23
N GLU A 82 -1.76 19.96 10.03
CA GLU A 82 -3.04 20.60 10.32
C GLU A 82 -3.68 21.24 9.08
N LYS A 83 -2.90 21.80 8.16
CA LYS A 83 -3.43 22.28 6.87
C LYS A 83 -3.99 21.13 6.03
N LEU A 84 -3.30 20.00 5.97
CA LEU A 84 -3.75 18.80 5.24
C LEU A 84 -5.03 18.22 5.87
N ARG A 85 -5.13 18.22 7.21
CA ARG A 85 -6.33 17.81 7.95
C ARG A 85 -7.53 18.69 7.61
N LYS A 86 -7.34 20.01 7.64
CA LYS A 86 -8.38 21.00 7.26
C LYS A 86 -8.78 20.90 5.79
N ALA A 87 -7.86 20.48 4.92
CA ALA A 87 -8.15 20.22 3.50
C ALA A 87 -8.94 18.92 3.28
N GLY A 88 -9.20 18.12 4.32
CA GLY A 88 -10.01 16.92 4.27
C GLY A 88 -9.25 15.66 3.81
N LEU A 89 -7.93 15.61 3.97
CA LEU A 89 -7.18 14.39 3.73
C LEU A 89 -7.52 13.32 4.77
N ARG A 90 -7.51 12.07 4.35
CA ARG A 90 -7.72 10.91 5.22
C ARG A 90 -6.47 10.63 6.05
N PHE A 91 -6.64 10.56 7.36
CA PHE A 91 -5.58 10.33 8.34
C PHE A 91 -5.66 8.95 8.99
N GLU A 92 -6.75 8.24 8.77
CA GLU A 92 -7.00 6.90 9.27
C GLU A 92 -6.40 5.85 8.34
N ALA A 93 -5.82 4.81 8.94
CA ALA A 93 -5.46 3.60 8.21
C ALA A 93 -6.73 2.92 7.67
N GLU A 94 -6.59 2.25 6.54
CA GLU A 94 -7.67 1.40 6.06
C GLU A 94 -7.91 0.29 7.09
N LYS A 95 -9.18 0.11 7.48
CA LYS A 95 -9.53 -1.05 8.29
C LYS A 95 -9.09 -2.29 7.52
N LYS A 96 -8.11 -3.03 8.05
CA LYS A 96 -7.82 -4.36 7.53
C LYS A 96 -9.15 -5.09 7.57
N VAL A 97 -9.67 -5.46 6.41
CA VAL A 97 -10.81 -6.37 6.36
C VAL A 97 -10.33 -7.62 7.09
N LYS A 98 -10.75 -7.77 8.35
CA LYS A 98 -10.53 -8.99 9.14
C LYS A 98 -11.43 -10.05 8.53
N GLY A 99 -10.94 -10.63 7.47
CA GLY A 99 -11.53 -11.68 6.71
C GLY A 99 -10.52 -12.02 5.65
N ALA A 100 -9.48 -12.76 6.05
CA ALA A 100 -8.65 -13.40 5.08
C ALA A 100 -9.57 -14.29 4.26
N ALA A 101 -9.89 -13.85 3.06
CA ALA A 101 -10.70 -14.66 2.15
C ALA A 101 -9.91 -15.96 1.89
N PRO A 102 -10.57 -17.13 2.01
CA PRO A 102 -9.93 -18.39 1.63
C PRO A 102 -9.38 -18.21 0.20
N GLY A 103 -8.07 -18.40 0.02
CA GLY A 103 -7.40 -18.22 -1.27
C GLY A 103 -6.44 -17.04 -1.37
N PHE A 104 -6.42 -16.11 -0.42
CA PHE A 104 -5.45 -15.01 -0.41
C PHE A 104 -4.35 -15.17 0.65
N GLN A 105 -4.62 -15.83 1.77
CA GLN A 105 -3.64 -16.04 2.82
C GLN A 105 -2.42 -16.80 2.32
N ASN A 106 -1.24 -16.30 2.66
CA ASN A 106 0.07 -16.91 2.32
C ASN A 106 0.30 -17.09 0.82
N THR A 107 -0.47 -16.40 -0.04
CA THR A 107 -0.31 -16.45 -1.49
C THR A 107 0.51 -15.26 -1.99
N THR A 108 1.28 -15.49 -3.06
CA THR A 108 2.03 -14.45 -3.76
C THR A 108 1.42 -14.23 -5.14
N TRP A 109 1.07 -12.99 -5.41
CA TRP A 109 0.40 -12.54 -6.63
C TRP A 109 1.32 -11.70 -7.49
N VAL A 110 1.19 -11.84 -8.80
CA VAL A 110 1.82 -10.94 -9.78
C VAL A 110 0.72 -10.37 -10.67
N ILE A 111 0.74 -9.06 -10.89
CA ILE A 111 -0.23 -8.34 -11.72
C ILE A 111 0.45 -7.94 -13.03
N THR A 112 -0.18 -8.23 -14.17
CA THR A 112 0.35 -7.93 -15.50
C THR A 112 -0.77 -7.56 -16.47
N GLY A 113 -0.44 -6.80 -17.51
CA GLY A 113 -1.42 -6.32 -18.49
C GLY A 113 -2.20 -5.10 -18.02
N THR A 114 -3.17 -4.69 -18.86
CA THR A 114 -4.11 -3.60 -18.60
C THR A 114 -5.36 -4.18 -17.94
N LEU A 115 -5.78 -3.58 -16.84
CA LEU A 115 -6.93 -4.00 -16.04
C LEU A 115 -7.91 -2.82 -15.93
N SER A 116 -9.17 -3.11 -15.59
CA SER A 116 -10.20 -2.06 -15.42
C SER A 116 -9.92 -1.13 -14.24
N GLN A 117 -9.17 -1.63 -13.24
CA GLN A 117 -8.70 -0.85 -12.09
C GLN A 117 -7.18 -0.66 -12.15
N SER A 118 -6.66 0.35 -11.46
CA SER A 118 -5.22 0.55 -11.38
C SER A 118 -4.53 -0.63 -10.70
N ARG A 119 -3.28 -0.91 -11.10
CA ARG A 119 -2.47 -1.98 -10.46
C ARG A 119 -2.32 -1.78 -8.95
N ASP A 120 -2.26 -0.53 -8.51
CA ASP A 120 -2.13 -0.20 -7.10
C ASP A 120 -3.40 -0.54 -6.33
N GLU A 121 -4.58 -0.23 -6.87
CA GLU A 121 -5.86 -0.55 -6.25
C GLU A 121 -6.04 -2.07 -6.11
N ILE A 122 -5.73 -2.82 -7.16
CA ILE A 122 -5.79 -4.29 -7.12
C ILE A 122 -4.75 -4.84 -6.13
N ALA A 123 -3.56 -4.28 -6.09
CA ALA A 123 -2.54 -4.69 -5.14
C ALA A 123 -2.98 -4.46 -3.69
N GLU A 124 -3.67 -3.35 -3.41
CA GLU A 124 -4.25 -3.09 -2.09
C GLU A 124 -5.36 -4.09 -1.74
N LEU A 125 -6.24 -4.42 -2.69
CA LEU A 125 -7.29 -5.43 -2.48
C LEU A 125 -6.70 -6.80 -2.11
N ILE A 126 -5.62 -7.21 -2.79
CA ILE A 126 -4.93 -8.47 -2.50
C ILE A 126 -4.30 -8.44 -1.10
N ARG A 127 -3.60 -7.35 -0.76
CA ARG A 127 -2.95 -7.20 0.56
C ARG A 127 -3.95 -7.13 1.70
N ALA A 128 -5.05 -6.41 1.53
CA ALA A 128 -6.11 -6.31 2.52
C ALA A 128 -6.69 -7.69 2.89
N ARG A 129 -6.60 -8.67 1.98
CA ARG A 129 -7.05 -10.05 2.18
C ARG A 129 -5.95 -11.03 2.61
N GLY A 130 -4.75 -10.53 2.88
CA GLY A 130 -3.61 -11.32 3.38
C GLY A 130 -2.70 -11.89 2.30
N GLY A 131 -2.88 -11.52 1.03
CA GLY A 131 -1.99 -11.86 -0.08
C GLY A 131 -0.77 -10.94 -0.16
N LYS A 132 0.32 -11.43 -0.76
CA LYS A 132 1.53 -10.65 -1.07
C LYS A 132 1.56 -10.34 -2.57
N VAL A 133 1.97 -9.13 -2.95
CA VAL A 133 2.13 -8.74 -4.36
C VAL A 133 3.60 -8.60 -4.70
N SER A 134 4.03 -9.26 -5.78
CA SER A 134 5.41 -9.24 -6.30
C SER A 134 5.45 -8.62 -7.69
N GLY A 135 6.58 -7.98 -8.00
CA GLY A 135 6.83 -7.40 -9.33
C GLY A 135 7.25 -8.43 -10.39
N SER A 136 7.65 -9.64 -9.99
CA SER A 136 8.18 -10.67 -10.90
C SER A 136 7.60 -12.04 -10.62
N VAL A 137 7.43 -12.84 -11.69
CA VAL A 137 6.95 -14.23 -11.59
C VAL A 137 8.12 -15.17 -11.23
N SER A 138 7.89 -16.04 -10.24
CA SER A 138 8.84 -17.05 -9.78
C SER A 138 8.09 -18.35 -9.39
N LYS A 139 8.83 -19.40 -9.04
CA LYS A 139 8.25 -20.64 -8.50
C LYS A 139 7.45 -20.46 -7.20
N LYS A 140 7.66 -19.34 -6.50
CA LYS A 140 6.92 -18.96 -5.27
C LYS A 140 5.65 -18.16 -5.57
N THR A 141 5.39 -17.83 -6.84
CA THR A 141 4.17 -17.12 -7.24
C THR A 141 2.99 -18.09 -7.24
N SER A 142 1.93 -17.75 -6.52
CA SER A 142 0.71 -18.57 -6.43
C SER A 142 -0.25 -18.27 -7.58
N TYR A 143 -0.39 -16.98 -7.90
CA TYR A 143 -1.32 -16.50 -8.92
C TYR A 143 -0.72 -15.38 -9.76
N VAL A 144 -1.06 -15.36 -11.04
CA VAL A 144 -0.83 -14.23 -11.93
C VAL A 144 -2.18 -13.70 -12.39
N LEU A 145 -2.48 -12.45 -12.02
CA LEU A 145 -3.64 -11.73 -12.55
C LEU A 145 -3.23 -11.07 -13.86
N ALA A 146 -3.82 -11.54 -14.95
CA ALA A 146 -3.53 -11.09 -16.31
C ALA A 146 -4.72 -10.30 -16.85
N GLY A 147 -4.48 -9.02 -17.17
CA GLY A 147 -5.36 -8.18 -17.96
C GLY A 147 -5.07 -8.27 -19.45
N GLU A 148 -5.62 -7.32 -20.21
CA GLU A 148 -5.36 -7.21 -21.64
C GLU A 148 -3.88 -6.90 -21.90
N GLU A 149 -3.35 -7.38 -23.03
CA GLU A 149 -1.95 -7.18 -23.43
C GLU A 149 -0.93 -7.63 -22.37
N ALA A 150 -1.23 -8.69 -21.64
CA ALA A 150 -0.32 -9.28 -20.67
C ALA A 150 0.91 -9.87 -21.37
N GLY A 151 2.07 -9.22 -21.23
CA GLY A 151 3.31 -9.55 -21.93
C GLY A 151 4.14 -10.67 -21.27
N SER A 152 5.46 -10.49 -21.21
CA SER A 152 6.46 -11.49 -20.78
C SER A 152 6.19 -12.17 -19.43
N LYS A 153 5.50 -11.50 -18.50
CA LYS A 153 5.13 -12.10 -17.20
C LYS A 153 4.11 -13.22 -17.36
N LEU A 154 3.15 -13.08 -18.28
CA LEU A 154 2.18 -14.12 -18.60
C LEU A 154 2.88 -15.37 -19.20
N GLU A 155 3.79 -15.16 -20.15
CA GLU A 155 4.57 -16.25 -20.74
C GLU A 155 5.41 -16.98 -19.68
N LYS A 156 6.04 -16.21 -18.78
CA LYS A 156 6.80 -16.79 -17.69
C LYS A 156 5.93 -17.59 -16.71
N ALA A 157 4.71 -17.12 -16.44
CA ALA A 157 3.74 -17.82 -15.60
C ALA A 157 3.36 -19.18 -16.22
N LYS A 158 3.03 -19.20 -17.50
CA LYS A 158 2.73 -20.42 -18.25
C LYS A 158 3.90 -21.42 -18.19
N LYS A 159 5.14 -20.96 -18.44
CA LYS A 159 6.34 -21.81 -18.37
C LYS A 159 6.61 -22.39 -16.99
N LEU A 160 6.24 -21.69 -15.93
CA LEU A 160 6.43 -22.14 -14.54
C LEU A 160 5.21 -22.88 -13.97
N GLY A 161 4.15 -23.08 -14.74
CA GLY A 161 2.91 -23.73 -14.29
C GLY A 161 2.16 -22.92 -13.22
N VAL A 162 2.36 -21.60 -13.17
CA VAL A 162 1.68 -20.72 -12.22
C VAL A 162 0.25 -20.48 -12.70
N ARG A 163 -0.71 -20.59 -11.80
CA ARG A 163 -2.12 -20.36 -12.12
C ARG A 163 -2.36 -18.91 -12.56
N VAL A 164 -2.89 -18.75 -13.76
CA VAL A 164 -3.25 -17.46 -14.34
C VAL A 164 -4.75 -17.25 -14.16
N LEU A 165 -5.12 -16.06 -13.70
CA LEU A 165 -6.51 -15.63 -13.52
C LEU A 165 -6.75 -14.39 -14.38
N ASN A 166 -7.92 -14.29 -14.96
CA ASN A 166 -8.42 -13.05 -15.54
C ASN A 166 -9.13 -12.20 -14.47
N GLU A 167 -9.53 -10.97 -14.85
CA GLU A 167 -10.16 -10.04 -13.90
C GLU A 167 -11.52 -10.55 -13.38
N SER A 168 -12.29 -11.25 -14.19
CA SER A 168 -13.58 -11.82 -13.79
C SER A 168 -13.40 -12.95 -12.76
N GLU A 169 -12.40 -13.80 -12.96
CA GLU A 169 -12.06 -14.87 -12.00
C GLU A 169 -11.53 -14.30 -10.68
N PHE A 170 -10.70 -13.26 -10.77
CA PHE A 170 -10.20 -12.56 -9.59
C PHE A 170 -11.35 -11.94 -8.78
N ARG A 171 -12.31 -11.29 -9.45
CA ARG A 171 -13.48 -10.69 -8.78
C ARG A 171 -14.35 -11.71 -8.07
N LYS A 172 -14.44 -12.94 -8.57
CA LYS A 172 -15.18 -14.03 -7.89
C LYS A 172 -14.49 -14.53 -6.62
N MET A 173 -13.20 -14.21 -6.45
CA MET A 173 -12.43 -14.55 -5.25
C MET A 173 -12.49 -13.45 -4.17
N LEU A 174 -12.93 -12.24 -4.53
CA LEU A 174 -13.04 -11.10 -3.61
C LEU A 174 -14.24 -11.22 -2.66
#